data_40cf62d420690b83a73aab90f496052b
#
_entry.id   40cf62d420690b83a73aab90f496052b
#
_cell.length_a   1.000
_cell.length_b   1.000
_cell.length_c   1.000
_cell.angle_alpha   90.00
_cell.angle_beta   90.00
_cell.angle_gamma   90.00
#
_symmetry.space_group_name_H-M   'P 1'
#
loop_
_entity.id
_entity.type
_entity.pdbx_description
1 polymer ?
#
loop_
_entity_poly.entity_id
_entity_poly.type
_entity_poly.pdbx_seq_one_letter_code
_entity_poly.pdbx_strand_id
1 'polypeptide(L)'
;MNFQINTKKATEAKADCLILPIFKDKKLRGASKTINTANNKVIDDFQKNDDIQGKIGQTRILPVVGKSYKRLMLVGCGEYDKYSEKNYKKALMSSLAKLSSTSHKSVISYLSISDICEKKSESQYRSTRILAEAWHQVSYQYTTTKKSNAKKISLKKISHGTNGKPRDASMKKGFDEGDAIGKASQKVRMLGDLPSNICTPSYLAKEARKIASKHKSLTLKVMNEAQMRKLGMDSLLSVTAGAKEPAKLIIAEYKGSKKSDKPIAIVGKGITFD
;
A
#
# COMPACT_ATOMS: atom_id res chain seq x y z
N MET A 1 9.09 -6.89 -0.14
CA MET A 1 9.32 -5.95 0.98
C MET A 1 9.24 -6.70 2.28
N ASN A 2 10.09 -6.37 3.26
CA ASN A 2 10.02 -6.96 4.58
C ASN A 2 9.25 -6.00 5.52
N PHE A 3 8.04 -6.37 5.91
CA PHE A 3 7.23 -5.62 6.86
C PHE A 3 7.42 -6.16 8.28
N GLN A 4 7.64 -5.28 9.25
CA GLN A 4 7.91 -5.64 10.63
C GLN A 4 7.20 -4.71 11.62
N ILE A 5 7.09 -5.16 12.87
CA ILE A 5 6.59 -4.37 13.98
C ILE A 5 7.78 -4.06 14.89
N ASN A 6 8.01 -2.79 15.19
CA ASN A 6 9.03 -2.35 16.12
C ASN A 6 8.37 -1.90 17.43
N THR A 7 8.62 -2.66 18.50
CA THR A 7 8.04 -2.38 19.83
C THR A 7 8.95 -1.59 20.75
N LYS A 8 10.19 -1.31 20.35
CA LYS A 8 11.11 -0.49 21.13
C LYS A 8 10.67 0.95 21.22
N LYS A 9 11.11 1.67 22.26
CA LYS A 9 10.97 3.12 22.31
C LYS A 9 11.62 3.76 21.09
N ALA A 10 11.07 4.86 20.61
CA ALA A 10 11.59 5.52 19.41
C ALA A 10 13.07 5.91 19.53
N THR A 11 13.53 6.25 20.74
CA THR A 11 14.94 6.57 21.05
C THR A 11 15.90 5.39 20.92
N GLU A 12 15.40 4.16 21.04
CA GLU A 12 16.17 2.91 20.97
C GLU A 12 16.05 2.22 19.60
N ALA A 13 15.29 2.84 18.71
CA ALA A 13 14.98 2.28 17.41
C ALA A 13 16.24 2.26 16.52
N LYS A 14 16.45 1.13 15.80
CA LYS A 14 17.57 0.95 14.86
C LYS A 14 17.03 0.94 13.43
N ALA A 15 17.26 2.02 12.68
CA ALA A 15 16.86 2.15 11.28
C ALA A 15 17.68 3.26 10.58
N ASP A 16 17.66 3.28 9.25
CA ASP A 16 18.25 4.41 8.53
C ASP A 16 17.42 5.69 8.69
N CYS A 17 16.09 5.56 8.79
CA CYS A 17 15.20 6.70 8.96
C CYS A 17 14.01 6.40 9.87
N LEU A 18 13.62 7.34 10.72
CA LEU A 18 12.38 7.33 11.49
C LEU A 18 11.39 8.33 10.88
N ILE A 19 10.15 7.91 10.63
CA ILE A 19 9.06 8.77 10.17
C ILE A 19 8.24 9.22 11.38
N LEU A 20 8.12 10.54 11.56
CA LEU A 20 7.49 11.16 12.72
C LEU A 20 6.33 12.08 12.28
N PRO A 21 5.13 11.97 12.92
CA PRO A 21 4.00 12.84 12.62
C PRO A 21 4.22 14.26 13.17
N ILE A 22 3.86 15.25 12.37
CA ILE A 22 3.80 16.67 12.76
C ILE A 22 2.42 17.23 12.39
N PHE A 23 1.74 17.84 13.37
CA PHE A 23 0.42 18.44 13.19
C PHE A 23 0.52 19.98 13.10
N LYS A 24 -0.51 20.61 12.51
CA LYS A 24 -0.56 22.09 12.35
C LYS A 24 -0.62 22.85 13.66
N ASP A 25 -1.16 22.23 14.72
CA ASP A 25 -1.23 22.82 16.06
C ASP A 25 0.15 22.94 16.75
N LYS A 26 1.20 22.52 16.05
CA LYS A 26 2.61 22.52 16.50
C LYS A 26 2.87 21.70 17.78
N LYS A 27 1.87 20.99 18.33
CA LYS A 27 2.03 20.14 19.52
C LYS A 27 2.66 18.80 19.15
N LEU A 28 3.79 18.49 19.76
CA LEU A 28 4.46 17.19 19.58
C LEU A 28 3.82 16.12 20.47
N ARG A 29 3.50 14.95 19.86
CA ARG A 29 2.84 13.84 20.51
C ARG A 29 3.61 12.53 20.30
N GLY A 30 3.42 11.57 21.21
CA GLY A 30 3.97 10.21 21.07
C GLY A 30 5.47 10.19 20.73
N ALA A 31 5.83 9.47 19.69
CA ALA A 31 7.23 9.35 19.26
C ALA A 31 7.88 10.67 18.88
N SER A 32 7.14 11.63 18.30
CA SER A 32 7.69 12.94 17.96
C SER A 32 8.14 13.71 19.20
N LYS A 33 7.35 13.68 20.30
CA LYS A 33 7.74 14.30 21.57
C LYS A 33 8.97 13.63 22.16
N THR A 34 8.99 12.28 22.20
CA THR A 34 10.12 11.51 22.75
C THR A 34 11.40 11.76 21.98
N ILE A 35 11.35 11.77 20.65
CA ILE A 35 12.50 12.00 19.78
C ILE A 35 12.98 13.47 19.89
N ASN A 36 12.07 14.43 19.97
CA ASN A 36 12.41 15.84 20.12
C ASN A 36 13.24 16.09 21.39
N THR A 37 12.78 15.54 22.52
CA THR A 37 13.53 15.64 23.80
C THR A 37 14.92 14.99 23.70
N ALA A 38 15.02 13.81 23.06
CA ALA A 38 16.29 13.08 22.93
C ALA A 38 17.26 13.69 21.90
N ASN A 39 16.84 14.69 21.10
CA ASN A 39 17.62 15.37 20.06
C ASN A 39 17.62 16.88 20.24
N ASN A 40 17.78 17.37 21.47
CA ASN A 40 17.96 18.78 21.80
C ASN A 40 16.90 19.69 21.19
N LYS A 41 15.62 19.24 21.19
CA LYS A 41 14.45 19.98 20.69
C LYS A 41 14.53 20.38 19.20
N VAL A 42 15.29 19.63 18.39
CA VAL A 42 15.49 19.92 16.97
C VAL A 42 14.16 20.04 16.18
N ILE A 43 13.11 19.31 16.57
CA ILE A 43 11.80 19.41 15.90
C ILE A 43 11.12 20.74 16.22
N ASP A 44 11.23 21.21 17.46
CA ASP A 44 10.70 22.52 17.86
C ASP A 44 11.37 23.66 17.07
N ASP A 45 12.68 23.58 16.83
CA ASP A 45 13.40 24.59 16.06
C ASP A 45 12.94 24.61 14.60
N PHE A 46 12.74 23.43 13.98
CA PHE A 46 12.17 23.34 12.63
C PHE A 46 10.73 23.88 12.53
N GLN A 47 9.93 23.74 13.60
CA GLN A 47 8.59 24.31 13.64
C GLN A 47 8.60 25.83 13.88
N LYS A 48 9.53 26.34 14.68
CA LYS A 48 9.71 27.79 14.92
C LYS A 48 10.15 28.52 13.65
N ASN A 49 11.05 27.92 12.89
CA ASN A 49 11.58 28.50 11.65
C ASN A 49 10.64 28.24 10.43
N ASP A 50 9.43 27.73 10.65
CA ASP A 50 8.46 27.36 9.61
C ASP A 50 8.98 26.37 8.54
N ASP A 51 10.07 25.67 8.81
CA ASP A 51 10.59 24.61 7.93
C ASP A 51 9.60 23.46 7.77
N ILE A 52 8.77 23.24 8.81
CA ILE A 52 7.65 22.31 8.77
C ILE A 52 6.42 22.88 9.47
N GLN A 53 5.34 23.03 8.73
CA GLN A 53 4.08 23.62 9.18
C GLN A 53 2.99 22.58 9.47
N GLY A 54 3.29 21.29 9.33
CA GLY A 54 2.33 20.22 9.53
C GLY A 54 1.28 20.06 8.43
N LYS A 55 1.43 20.72 7.26
CA LYS A 55 0.53 20.54 6.11
C LYS A 55 0.57 19.08 5.65
N ILE A 56 -0.60 18.50 5.33
CA ILE A 56 -0.70 17.08 4.95
C ILE A 56 0.24 16.73 3.79
N GLY A 57 1.12 15.75 4.05
CA GLY A 57 2.09 15.27 3.08
C GLY A 57 3.34 16.14 2.94
N GLN A 58 3.46 17.25 3.65
CA GLN A 58 4.72 17.99 3.75
C GLN A 58 5.78 17.11 4.40
N THR A 59 6.99 17.05 3.84
CA THR A 59 8.08 16.20 4.36
C THR A 59 9.36 16.99 4.52
N ARG A 60 10.09 16.74 5.61
CA ARG A 60 11.46 17.23 5.84
C ARG A 60 12.33 16.10 6.36
N ILE A 61 13.54 15.98 5.85
CA ILE A 61 14.51 14.97 6.31
C ILE A 61 15.64 15.69 7.00
N LEU A 62 15.92 15.28 8.25
CA LEU A 62 16.96 15.82 9.11
C LEU A 62 18.05 14.78 9.33
N PRO A 63 19.33 15.12 9.23
CA PRO A 63 20.42 14.26 9.69
C PRO A 63 20.43 14.20 11.22
N VAL A 64 20.83 13.03 11.75
CA VAL A 64 21.06 12.84 13.20
C VAL A 64 22.41 12.17 13.39
N VAL A 65 23.17 12.67 14.33
CA VAL A 65 24.50 12.13 14.67
C VAL A 65 24.47 11.47 16.05
N GLY A 66 25.25 10.39 16.23
CA GLY A 66 25.42 9.74 17.54
C GLY A 66 24.20 8.92 18.00
N LYS A 67 23.28 8.56 17.11
CA LYS A 67 22.10 7.73 17.43
C LYS A 67 22.10 6.43 16.63
N SER A 68 21.26 5.49 17.03
CA SER A 68 21.02 4.22 16.31
C SER A 68 20.15 4.36 15.05
N TYR A 69 19.63 5.55 14.78
CA TYR A 69 18.98 5.96 13.55
C TYR A 69 19.74 7.15 12.93
N LYS A 70 19.80 7.21 11.60
CA LYS A 70 20.63 8.17 10.87
C LYS A 70 19.89 9.43 10.44
N ARG A 71 18.59 9.33 10.29
CA ARG A 71 17.74 10.42 9.78
C ARG A 71 16.38 10.43 10.49
N LEU A 72 15.83 11.62 10.63
CA LEU A 72 14.43 11.82 10.98
C LEU A 72 13.70 12.36 9.74
N MET A 73 12.57 11.80 9.43
CA MET A 73 11.65 12.35 8.44
C MET A 73 10.43 12.88 9.17
N LEU A 74 10.29 14.19 9.21
CA LEU A 74 9.11 14.87 9.72
C LEU A 74 8.04 14.88 8.63
N VAL A 75 6.81 14.50 8.98
CA VAL A 75 5.70 14.38 8.02
C VAL A 75 4.48 15.12 8.53
N GLY A 76 4.02 16.11 7.75
CA GLY A 76 2.81 16.85 8.04
C GLY A 76 1.57 15.97 7.95
N CYS A 77 0.76 15.98 9.01
CA CYS A 77 -0.46 15.19 9.18
C CYS A 77 -1.75 16.04 9.16
N GLY A 78 -1.64 17.37 9.00
CA GLY A 78 -2.77 18.29 8.99
C GLY A 78 -3.22 18.72 10.38
N GLU A 79 -4.49 19.09 10.50
CA GLU A 79 -5.11 19.45 11.79
C GLU A 79 -5.35 18.17 12.61
N TYR A 80 -4.97 18.20 13.89
CA TYR A 80 -5.07 17.02 14.73
C TYR A 80 -6.53 16.54 14.89
N ASP A 81 -7.46 17.46 15.14
CA ASP A 81 -8.87 17.15 15.36
C ASP A 81 -9.61 16.69 14.09
N LYS A 82 -9.03 16.93 12.92
CA LYS A 82 -9.53 16.49 11.61
C LYS A 82 -8.71 15.35 11.00
N TYR A 83 -7.82 14.75 11.80
CA TYR A 83 -7.00 13.63 11.32
C TYR A 83 -7.88 12.42 11.00
N SER A 84 -7.66 11.80 9.86
CA SER A 84 -8.47 10.71 9.32
C SER A 84 -7.60 9.65 8.63
N GLU A 85 -8.17 8.48 8.30
CA GLU A 85 -7.48 7.46 7.50
C GLU A 85 -6.97 8.03 6.16
N LYS A 86 -7.76 8.89 5.52
CA LYS A 86 -7.38 9.58 4.28
C LYS A 86 -6.11 10.41 4.48
N ASN A 87 -6.04 11.15 5.58
CA ASN A 87 -4.89 11.98 5.91
C ASN A 87 -3.67 11.13 6.27
N TYR A 88 -3.87 10.07 7.04
CA TYR A 88 -2.86 9.08 7.36
C TYR A 88 -2.27 8.45 6.09
N LYS A 89 -3.12 7.95 5.19
CA LYS A 89 -2.68 7.36 3.91
C LYS A 89 -1.89 8.36 3.07
N LYS A 90 -2.35 9.61 2.98
CA LYS A 90 -1.66 10.66 2.23
C LYS A 90 -0.29 10.99 2.83
N ALA A 91 -0.18 11.10 4.15
CA ALA A 91 1.08 11.32 4.85
C ALA A 91 2.07 10.16 4.62
N LEU A 92 1.60 8.89 4.70
CA LEU A 92 2.40 7.71 4.39
C LEU A 92 2.88 7.71 2.94
N MET A 93 1.99 7.94 1.98
CA MET A 93 2.36 7.95 0.57
C MET A 93 3.43 8.99 0.25
N SER A 94 3.28 10.21 0.78
CA SER A 94 4.28 11.28 0.59
C SER A 94 5.64 10.91 1.20
N SER A 95 5.63 10.35 2.42
CA SER A 95 6.87 9.93 3.09
C SER A 95 7.56 8.77 2.37
N LEU A 96 6.82 7.74 1.98
CA LEU A 96 7.36 6.57 1.29
C LEU A 96 7.83 6.91 -0.13
N ALA A 97 7.13 7.80 -0.84
CA ALA A 97 7.55 8.29 -2.16
C ALA A 97 8.91 9.03 -2.06
N LYS A 98 9.07 9.90 -1.05
CA LYS A 98 10.34 10.58 -0.81
C LYS A 98 11.45 9.59 -0.47
N LEU A 99 11.18 8.59 0.39
CA LEU A 99 12.15 7.57 0.78
C LEU A 99 12.51 6.62 -0.35
N SER A 100 11.59 6.30 -1.26
CA SER A 100 11.85 5.42 -2.40
C SER A 100 12.92 5.97 -3.36
N SER A 101 13.13 7.29 -3.35
CA SER A 101 14.19 7.96 -4.14
C SER A 101 15.51 8.15 -3.39
N THR A 102 15.65 7.60 -2.18
CA THR A 102 16.85 7.70 -1.35
C THR A 102 17.61 6.38 -1.27
N SER A 103 18.81 6.40 -0.71
CA SER A 103 19.62 5.20 -0.45
C SER A 103 19.26 4.46 0.85
N HIS A 104 18.24 4.90 1.60
CA HIS A 104 17.84 4.26 2.85
C HIS A 104 17.36 2.83 2.61
N LYS A 105 17.82 1.89 3.44
CA LYS A 105 17.46 0.47 3.36
C LYS A 105 16.37 0.09 4.35
N SER A 106 16.23 0.84 5.44
CA SER A 106 15.29 0.55 6.53
C SER A 106 14.62 1.80 7.06
N VAL A 107 13.33 1.69 7.37
CA VAL A 107 12.53 2.78 7.93
C VAL A 107 11.59 2.25 9.01
N ILE A 108 11.35 3.07 10.05
CA ILE A 108 10.32 2.84 11.05
C ILE A 108 9.36 4.02 11.01
N SER A 109 8.07 3.74 10.75
CA SER A 109 7.00 4.72 10.76
C SER A 109 6.30 4.74 12.11
N TYR A 110 6.26 5.90 12.73
CA TYR A 110 5.49 6.19 13.94
C TYR A 110 4.18 6.94 13.62
N LEU A 111 3.82 7.04 12.32
CA LEU A 111 2.47 7.47 11.93
C LEU A 111 1.46 6.41 12.35
N SER A 112 0.34 6.81 12.91
CA SER A 112 -0.71 5.93 13.41
C SER A 112 -2.07 6.59 13.26
N ILE A 113 -3.13 5.78 13.23
CA ILE A 113 -4.53 6.22 13.27
C ILE A 113 -5.17 5.96 14.65
N SER A 114 -4.36 5.77 15.69
CA SER A 114 -4.82 5.42 17.03
C SER A 114 -5.82 6.42 17.62
N ASP A 115 -5.73 7.67 17.20
CA ASP A 115 -6.56 8.75 17.74
C ASP A 115 -7.94 8.86 17.06
N ILE A 116 -8.16 8.11 15.96
CA ILE A 116 -9.44 8.10 15.22
C ILE A 116 -10.18 6.77 15.28
N CYS A 117 -9.62 5.77 15.94
CA CYS A 117 -10.22 4.46 16.12
C CYS A 117 -10.50 4.22 17.62
N GLU A 118 -11.74 3.90 17.95
CA GLU A 118 -12.16 3.60 19.32
C GLU A 118 -11.47 2.35 19.89
N LYS A 119 -11.30 1.31 19.05
CA LYS A 119 -10.65 0.07 19.46
C LYS A 119 -9.19 0.03 19.11
N LYS A 120 -8.32 -0.17 20.10
CA LYS A 120 -6.86 -0.23 19.90
C LYS A 120 -6.41 -1.28 18.88
N SER A 121 -7.00 -2.49 18.93
CA SER A 121 -6.66 -3.57 17.99
C SER A 121 -7.04 -3.21 16.54
N GLU A 122 -8.18 -2.56 16.33
CA GLU A 122 -8.61 -2.07 15.02
C GLU A 122 -7.66 -0.98 14.51
N SER A 123 -7.28 -0.04 15.36
CA SER A 123 -6.29 1.00 15.03
C SER A 123 -4.95 0.40 14.59
N GLN A 124 -4.45 -0.59 15.32
CA GLN A 124 -3.19 -1.25 15.01
C GLN A 124 -3.27 -2.04 13.70
N TYR A 125 -4.34 -2.79 13.50
CA TYR A 125 -4.61 -3.51 12.25
C TYR A 125 -4.66 -2.57 11.05
N ARG A 126 -5.48 -1.50 11.12
CA ARG A 126 -5.63 -0.54 10.03
C ARG A 126 -4.34 0.20 9.73
N SER A 127 -3.59 0.62 10.76
CA SER A 127 -2.32 1.31 10.56
C SER A 127 -1.30 0.47 9.79
N THR A 128 -1.15 -0.80 10.14
CA THR A 128 -0.21 -1.70 9.45
C THR A 128 -0.69 -2.10 8.06
N ARG A 129 -1.99 -2.33 7.88
CA ARG A 129 -2.59 -2.65 6.59
C ARG A 129 -2.38 -1.51 5.59
N ILE A 130 -2.77 -0.29 5.97
CA ILE A 130 -2.64 0.89 5.10
C ILE A 130 -1.17 1.19 4.80
N LEU A 131 -0.26 0.97 5.77
CA LEU A 131 1.18 1.15 5.55
C LEU A 131 1.71 0.22 4.45
N ALA A 132 1.32 -1.06 4.47
CA ALA A 132 1.71 -2.01 3.43
C ALA A 132 1.10 -1.68 2.06
N GLU A 133 -0.21 -1.36 2.02
CA GLU A 133 -0.88 -0.93 0.79
C GLU A 133 -0.24 0.32 0.19
N ALA A 134 0.05 1.34 1.01
CA ALA A 134 0.69 2.59 0.58
C ALA A 134 2.08 2.34 -0.02
N TRP A 135 2.86 1.42 0.57
CA TRP A 135 4.14 1.02 -0.01
C TRP A 135 3.98 0.44 -1.42
N HIS A 136 3.09 -0.51 -1.60
CA HIS A 136 2.86 -1.12 -2.91
C HIS A 136 2.38 -0.11 -3.95
N GLN A 137 1.56 0.86 -3.53
CA GLN A 137 1.09 1.92 -4.40
C GLN A 137 2.24 2.83 -4.87
N VAL A 138 3.15 3.18 -3.96
CA VAL A 138 4.30 4.07 -4.24
C VAL A 138 5.41 3.36 -5.02
N SER A 139 5.66 2.09 -4.71
CA SER A 139 6.77 1.33 -5.30
C SER A 139 6.47 0.74 -6.68
N TYR A 140 5.24 0.86 -7.15
CA TYR A 140 4.87 0.37 -8.47
C TYR A 140 5.62 1.12 -9.58
N GLN A 141 6.19 0.36 -10.51
CA GLN A 141 6.85 0.88 -11.72
C GLN A 141 6.46 0.00 -12.91
N TYR A 142 5.91 0.60 -13.94
CA TYR A 142 5.68 -0.09 -15.20
C TYR A 142 6.95 -0.10 -16.06
N THR A 143 7.43 -1.28 -16.40
CA THR A 143 8.67 -1.48 -17.14
C THR A 143 8.56 -2.41 -18.35
N THR A 144 7.41 -3.05 -18.56
CA THR A 144 7.24 -4.15 -19.52
C THR A 144 7.56 -3.74 -20.96
N THR A 145 7.17 -2.53 -21.39
CA THR A 145 7.41 -2.03 -22.74
C THR A 145 8.39 -0.85 -22.78
N LYS A 146 8.97 -0.48 -21.63
CA LYS A 146 9.94 0.62 -21.54
C LYS A 146 11.36 0.10 -21.71
N LYS A 147 12.15 0.76 -22.57
CA LYS A 147 13.60 0.50 -22.71
C LYS A 147 14.42 0.96 -21.50
N SER A 148 13.87 1.93 -20.70
CA SER A 148 14.53 2.43 -19.50
C SER A 148 14.40 1.45 -18.34
N ASN A 149 15.49 1.23 -17.63
CA ASN A 149 15.49 0.40 -16.44
C ASN A 149 14.60 1.00 -15.33
N ALA A 150 13.96 0.13 -14.56
CA ALA A 150 13.26 0.54 -13.35
C ALA A 150 14.21 1.29 -12.41
N LYS A 151 13.73 2.36 -11.77
CA LYS A 151 14.48 3.03 -10.70
C LYS A 151 14.76 2.04 -9.59
N LYS A 152 16.03 1.86 -9.26
CA LYS A 152 16.41 0.99 -8.15
C LYS A 152 15.94 1.59 -6.82
N ILE A 153 15.00 0.94 -6.17
CA ILE A 153 14.54 1.30 -4.83
C ILE A 153 15.43 0.57 -3.81
N SER A 154 16.13 1.35 -2.98
CA SER A 154 17.06 0.81 -1.97
C SER A 154 16.33 0.27 -0.72
N LEU A 155 15.11 0.76 -0.44
CA LEU A 155 14.34 0.39 0.74
C LEU A 155 13.95 -1.09 0.70
N LYS A 156 14.35 -1.82 1.76
CA LYS A 156 14.14 -3.28 1.89
C LYS A 156 13.26 -3.65 3.08
N LYS A 157 13.22 -2.77 4.11
CA LYS A 157 12.51 -3.01 5.36
C LYS A 157 11.69 -1.79 5.77
N ILE A 158 10.41 -2.02 6.04
CA ILE A 158 9.48 -1.04 6.58
C ILE A 158 8.90 -1.58 7.87
N SER A 159 8.98 -0.80 8.94
CA SER A 159 8.41 -1.19 10.23
C SER A 159 7.36 -0.19 10.69
N HIS A 160 6.32 -0.67 11.36
CA HIS A 160 5.43 0.17 12.16
C HIS A 160 5.97 0.23 13.60
N GLY A 161 6.19 1.44 14.12
CA GLY A 161 6.71 1.67 15.46
C GLY A 161 5.59 1.90 16.47
N THR A 162 5.61 1.18 17.57
CA THR A 162 4.62 1.33 18.66
C THR A 162 5.12 2.22 19.81
N ASN A 163 6.36 2.72 19.71
CA ASN A 163 7.00 3.58 20.72
C ASN A 163 6.93 3.00 22.16
N GLY A 164 7.36 1.76 22.32
CA GLY A 164 7.37 1.07 23.62
C GLY A 164 6.05 0.39 24.02
N LYS A 165 4.97 0.56 23.22
CA LYS A 165 3.71 -0.14 23.48
C LYS A 165 3.77 -1.59 22.97
N PRO A 166 3.07 -2.54 23.63
CA PRO A 166 3.00 -3.92 23.15
C PRO A 166 2.36 -4.01 21.77
N ARG A 167 2.81 -4.97 20.98
CA ARG A 167 2.14 -5.38 19.75
C ARG A 167 0.94 -6.29 20.09
N ASP A 168 -0.02 -6.38 19.19
CA ASP A 168 -1.00 -7.46 19.20
C ASP A 168 -1.00 -8.22 17.84
N ALA A 169 -1.73 -9.34 17.80
CA ALA A 169 -1.81 -10.18 16.60
C ALA A 169 -2.45 -9.45 15.41
N SER A 170 -3.29 -8.45 15.67
CA SER A 170 -3.97 -7.67 14.63
C SER A 170 -2.99 -6.91 13.73
N MET A 171 -1.86 -6.46 14.27
CA MET A 171 -0.82 -5.77 13.49
C MET A 171 -0.18 -6.66 12.43
N LYS A 172 0.09 -7.92 12.79
CA LYS A 172 0.64 -8.88 11.84
C LYS A 172 -0.37 -9.18 10.73
N LYS A 173 -1.62 -9.45 11.13
CA LYS A 173 -2.73 -9.65 10.20
C LYS A 173 -2.87 -8.46 9.24
N GLY A 174 -2.80 -7.23 9.76
CA GLY A 174 -2.85 -6.01 8.94
C GLY A 174 -1.73 -5.96 7.89
N PHE A 175 -0.49 -6.28 8.26
CA PHE A 175 0.61 -6.35 7.29
C PHE A 175 0.43 -7.45 6.25
N ASP A 176 0.03 -8.66 6.67
CA ASP A 176 -0.16 -9.80 5.77
C ASP A 176 -1.25 -9.50 4.72
N GLU A 177 -2.40 -8.95 5.16
CA GLU A 177 -3.49 -8.57 4.26
C GLU A 177 -3.15 -7.35 3.40
N GLY A 178 -2.52 -6.33 3.97
CA GLY A 178 -2.11 -5.14 3.21
C GLY A 178 -1.05 -5.45 2.15
N ASP A 179 -0.14 -6.38 2.42
CA ASP A 179 0.84 -6.87 1.44
C ASP A 179 0.15 -7.64 0.30
N ALA A 180 -0.82 -8.50 0.62
CA ALA A 180 -1.57 -9.26 -0.37
C ALA A 180 -2.42 -8.33 -1.27
N ILE A 181 -3.17 -7.40 -0.68
CA ILE A 181 -3.98 -6.41 -1.41
C ILE A 181 -3.09 -5.51 -2.27
N GLY A 182 -1.97 -5.05 -1.71
CA GLY A 182 -1.04 -4.19 -2.43
C GLY A 182 -0.41 -4.87 -3.64
N LYS A 183 0.00 -6.14 -3.52
CA LYS A 183 0.50 -6.96 -4.64
C LYS A 183 -0.58 -7.18 -5.70
N ALA A 184 -1.82 -7.48 -5.29
CA ALA A 184 -2.94 -7.61 -6.20
C ALA A 184 -3.22 -6.31 -6.97
N SER A 185 -3.21 -5.17 -6.28
CA SER A 185 -3.37 -3.85 -6.89
C SER A 185 -2.26 -3.53 -7.90
N GLN A 186 -1.00 -3.87 -7.58
CA GLN A 186 0.12 -3.71 -8.54
C GLN A 186 -0.09 -4.58 -9.79
N LYS A 187 -0.60 -5.81 -9.61
CA LYS A 187 -0.90 -6.71 -10.74
C LYS A 187 -1.99 -6.14 -11.64
N VAL A 188 -3.08 -5.63 -11.05
CA VAL A 188 -4.16 -4.98 -11.82
C VAL A 188 -3.65 -3.75 -12.56
N ARG A 189 -2.87 -2.90 -11.90
CA ARG A 189 -2.25 -1.73 -12.56
C ARG A 189 -1.37 -2.13 -13.72
N MET A 190 -0.55 -3.16 -13.56
CA MET A 190 0.29 -3.68 -14.63
C MET A 190 -0.54 -4.16 -15.83
N LEU A 191 -1.68 -4.84 -15.58
CA LEU A 191 -2.58 -5.27 -16.64
C LEU A 191 -3.20 -4.06 -17.37
N GLY A 192 -3.60 -3.01 -16.62
CA GLY A 192 -4.15 -1.78 -17.20
C GLY A 192 -3.10 -0.94 -17.97
N ASP A 193 -1.83 -1.00 -17.57
CA ASP A 193 -0.75 -0.26 -18.23
C ASP A 193 -0.20 -1.00 -19.48
N LEU A 194 -0.55 -2.27 -19.67
CA LEU A 194 -0.15 -3.03 -20.85
C LEU A 194 -0.89 -2.55 -22.10
N PRO A 195 -0.21 -2.41 -23.25
CA PRO A 195 -0.87 -2.09 -24.50
C PRO A 195 -1.77 -3.23 -24.98
N SER A 196 -2.80 -2.90 -25.77
CA SER A 196 -3.83 -3.83 -26.23
C SER A 196 -3.31 -5.02 -27.05
N ASN A 197 -2.21 -4.85 -27.78
CA ASN A 197 -1.56 -5.94 -28.51
C ASN A 197 -0.87 -6.98 -27.60
N ILE A 198 -0.70 -6.69 -26.31
CA ILE A 198 -0.18 -7.62 -25.31
C ILE A 198 -1.31 -8.08 -24.39
N CYS A 199 -2.08 -7.14 -23.82
CA CYS A 199 -3.20 -7.43 -22.90
C CYS A 199 -4.47 -7.80 -23.66
N THR A 200 -4.43 -8.91 -24.38
CA THR A 200 -5.59 -9.46 -25.10
C THR A 200 -6.53 -10.25 -24.17
N PRO A 201 -7.78 -10.56 -24.57
CA PRO A 201 -8.66 -11.45 -23.79
C PRO A 201 -8.01 -12.80 -23.45
N SER A 202 -7.25 -13.34 -24.40
CA SER A 202 -6.50 -14.59 -24.21
C SER A 202 -5.37 -14.44 -23.18
N TYR A 203 -4.69 -13.30 -23.16
CA TYR A 203 -3.68 -12.96 -22.14
C TYR A 203 -4.30 -12.86 -20.75
N LEU A 204 -5.43 -12.16 -20.60
CA LEU A 204 -6.14 -12.06 -19.31
C LEU A 204 -6.59 -13.43 -18.80
N ALA A 205 -7.11 -14.30 -19.68
CA ALA A 205 -7.48 -15.67 -19.33
C ALA A 205 -6.26 -16.49 -18.85
N LYS A 206 -5.09 -16.32 -19.49
CA LYS A 206 -3.83 -16.95 -19.07
C LYS A 206 -3.38 -16.47 -17.70
N GLU A 207 -3.45 -15.18 -17.44
CA GLU A 207 -3.09 -14.60 -16.13
C GLU A 207 -4.06 -15.07 -15.03
N ALA A 208 -5.36 -15.15 -15.32
CA ALA A 208 -6.34 -15.71 -14.38
C ALA A 208 -6.03 -17.18 -14.04
N ARG A 209 -5.66 -18.02 -15.04
CA ARG A 209 -5.22 -19.40 -14.79
C ARG A 209 -4.00 -19.49 -13.90
N LYS A 210 -3.01 -18.60 -14.09
CA LYS A 210 -1.81 -18.53 -13.23
C LYS A 210 -2.13 -18.17 -11.78
N ILE A 211 -3.18 -17.37 -11.56
CA ILE A 211 -3.64 -17.05 -10.20
C ILE A 211 -4.35 -18.26 -9.61
N ALA A 212 -5.30 -18.84 -10.34
CA ALA A 212 -6.08 -19.98 -9.87
C ALA A 212 -5.21 -21.20 -9.53
N SER A 213 -4.16 -21.48 -10.33
CA SER A 213 -3.25 -22.61 -10.07
C SER A 213 -2.48 -22.50 -8.75
N LYS A 214 -2.40 -21.32 -8.14
CA LYS A 214 -1.69 -21.07 -6.88
C LYS A 214 -2.61 -21.13 -5.65
N HIS A 215 -3.93 -21.17 -5.84
CA HIS A 215 -4.91 -21.05 -4.76
C HIS A 215 -5.96 -22.16 -4.86
N LYS A 216 -5.88 -23.18 -4.01
CA LYS A 216 -6.82 -24.33 -4.00
C LYS A 216 -8.29 -23.94 -3.78
N SER A 217 -8.54 -22.80 -3.12
CA SER A 217 -9.88 -22.26 -2.88
C SER A 217 -10.45 -21.46 -4.06
N LEU A 218 -9.68 -21.29 -5.14
CA LEU A 218 -10.10 -20.57 -6.34
C LEU A 218 -10.28 -21.54 -7.49
N THR A 219 -11.51 -21.66 -8.00
CA THR A 219 -11.81 -22.40 -9.24
C THR A 219 -11.97 -21.41 -10.39
N LEU A 220 -11.56 -21.82 -11.59
CA LEU A 220 -11.63 -20.97 -12.78
C LEU A 220 -12.27 -21.72 -13.93
N LYS A 221 -13.27 -21.08 -14.57
CA LYS A 221 -13.84 -21.50 -15.85
C LYS A 221 -13.61 -20.38 -16.87
N VAL A 222 -13.08 -20.72 -18.04
CA VAL A 222 -12.91 -19.78 -19.15
C VAL A 222 -13.71 -20.29 -20.32
N MET A 223 -14.70 -19.51 -20.75
CA MET A 223 -15.55 -19.86 -21.88
C MET A 223 -15.07 -19.14 -23.14
N ASN A 224 -15.10 -19.86 -24.26
CA ASN A 224 -14.87 -19.31 -25.59
C ASN A 224 -16.19 -18.86 -26.25
N GLU A 225 -16.10 -18.25 -27.41
CA GLU A 225 -17.25 -17.69 -28.14
C GLU A 225 -18.30 -18.75 -28.49
N ALA A 226 -17.87 -19.95 -28.92
CA ALA A 226 -18.80 -21.01 -29.23
C ALA A 226 -19.62 -21.47 -28.00
N GLN A 227 -18.98 -21.52 -26.82
CA GLN A 227 -19.66 -21.85 -25.56
C GLN A 227 -20.61 -20.71 -25.12
N MET A 228 -20.22 -19.45 -25.31
CA MET A 228 -21.06 -18.31 -25.00
C MET A 228 -22.27 -18.25 -25.95
N ARG A 229 -22.09 -18.50 -27.24
CA ARG A 229 -23.16 -18.56 -28.23
C ARG A 229 -24.22 -19.61 -27.90
N LYS A 230 -23.78 -20.79 -27.45
CA LYS A 230 -24.71 -21.87 -27.00
C LYS A 230 -25.57 -21.47 -25.80
N LEU A 231 -25.15 -20.44 -25.04
CA LEU A 231 -25.89 -19.90 -23.91
C LEU A 231 -26.68 -18.63 -24.25
N GLY A 232 -26.76 -18.24 -25.53
CA GLY A 232 -27.49 -17.04 -25.97
C GLY A 232 -26.85 -15.72 -25.53
N MET A 233 -25.51 -15.70 -25.35
CA MET A 233 -24.79 -14.48 -24.90
C MET A 233 -24.45 -13.55 -26.08
N ASP A 234 -25.43 -13.30 -26.95
CA ASP A 234 -25.20 -12.56 -28.21
C ASP A 234 -24.87 -11.10 -27.99
N SER A 235 -25.43 -10.47 -26.95
CA SER A 235 -25.06 -9.07 -26.58
C SER A 235 -23.59 -8.92 -26.20
N LEU A 236 -22.99 -9.91 -25.54
CA LEU A 236 -21.56 -9.93 -25.25
C LEU A 236 -20.76 -10.12 -26.54
N LEU A 237 -21.19 -11.06 -27.38
CA LEU A 237 -20.50 -11.39 -28.63
C LEU A 237 -20.58 -10.30 -29.67
N SER A 238 -21.65 -9.48 -29.68
CA SER A 238 -21.78 -8.34 -30.59
C SER A 238 -20.68 -7.28 -30.35
N VAL A 239 -20.23 -7.12 -29.11
CA VAL A 239 -19.13 -6.17 -28.77
C VAL A 239 -17.81 -6.60 -29.41
N THR A 240 -17.62 -7.88 -29.67
CA THR A 240 -16.37 -8.45 -30.19
C THR A 240 -16.46 -8.86 -31.67
N ALA A 241 -17.57 -8.61 -32.35
CA ALA A 241 -17.82 -9.06 -33.73
C ALA A 241 -16.75 -8.62 -34.75
N GLY A 242 -16.15 -7.44 -34.55
CA GLY A 242 -15.09 -6.91 -35.42
C GLY A 242 -13.67 -7.18 -34.91
N ALA A 243 -13.49 -7.90 -33.79
CA ALA A 243 -12.17 -8.12 -33.23
C ALA A 243 -11.48 -9.35 -33.86
N LYS A 244 -10.15 -9.25 -34.10
CA LYS A 244 -9.34 -10.41 -34.48
C LYS A 244 -9.12 -11.39 -33.32
N GLU A 245 -8.99 -10.86 -32.10
CA GLU A 245 -8.82 -11.66 -30.89
C GLU A 245 -10.19 -12.12 -30.35
N PRO A 246 -10.36 -13.43 -30.12
CA PRO A 246 -11.64 -13.98 -29.68
C PRO A 246 -11.98 -13.58 -28.25
N ALA A 247 -13.27 -13.28 -28.02
CA ALA A 247 -13.79 -12.98 -26.69
C ALA A 247 -13.55 -14.14 -25.69
N LYS A 248 -13.38 -13.79 -24.43
CA LYS A 248 -13.29 -14.73 -23.31
C LYS A 248 -14.22 -14.29 -22.17
N LEU A 249 -15.01 -15.21 -21.65
CA LEU A 249 -15.70 -15.02 -20.37
C LEU A 249 -14.91 -15.77 -19.30
N ILE A 250 -14.37 -15.02 -18.34
CA ILE A 250 -13.54 -15.56 -17.26
C ILE A 250 -14.39 -15.59 -15.99
N ILE A 251 -14.69 -16.78 -15.48
CA ILE A 251 -15.46 -16.98 -14.26
C ILE A 251 -14.52 -17.51 -13.19
N ALA A 252 -14.27 -16.72 -12.16
CA ALA A 252 -13.44 -17.08 -11.01
C ALA A 252 -14.33 -17.20 -9.77
N GLU A 253 -14.38 -18.39 -9.18
CA GLU A 253 -15.15 -18.67 -7.98
C GLU A 253 -14.21 -18.92 -6.80
N TYR A 254 -14.27 -18.04 -5.80
CA TYR A 254 -13.50 -18.16 -4.56
C TYR A 254 -14.36 -18.77 -3.46
N LYS A 255 -13.94 -19.93 -2.96
CA LYS A 255 -14.62 -20.68 -1.89
C LYS A 255 -14.03 -20.32 -0.54
N GLY A 256 -14.35 -19.13 -0.05
CA GLY A 256 -13.83 -18.58 1.21
C GLY A 256 -14.81 -18.62 2.39
N SER A 257 -16.04 -19.14 2.18
CA SER A 257 -17.08 -19.20 3.19
C SER A 257 -17.75 -20.57 3.25
N LYS A 258 -18.82 -20.71 4.05
CA LYS A 258 -19.58 -21.96 4.18
C LYS A 258 -20.36 -22.25 2.88
N LYS A 259 -20.59 -23.52 2.56
CA LYS A 259 -21.37 -23.91 1.37
C LYS A 259 -22.80 -23.38 1.35
N SER A 260 -23.38 -23.10 2.52
CA SER A 260 -24.72 -22.51 2.70
C SER A 260 -24.82 -21.04 2.35
N ASP A 261 -23.68 -20.33 2.29
CA ASP A 261 -23.68 -18.88 2.06
C ASP A 261 -23.90 -18.59 0.58
N LYS A 262 -24.77 -17.62 0.29
CA LYS A 262 -25.00 -17.16 -1.07
C LYS A 262 -23.75 -16.49 -1.62
N PRO A 263 -23.34 -16.76 -2.86
CA PRO A 263 -22.20 -16.11 -3.47
C PRO A 263 -22.48 -14.62 -3.75
N ILE A 264 -21.45 -13.80 -3.62
CA ILE A 264 -21.46 -12.42 -4.11
C ILE A 264 -20.82 -12.43 -5.49
N ALA A 265 -21.56 -11.99 -6.51
CA ALA A 265 -21.06 -11.88 -7.87
C ALA A 265 -20.55 -10.46 -8.13
N ILE A 266 -19.30 -10.36 -8.63
CA ILE A 266 -18.71 -9.12 -9.12
C ILE A 266 -18.56 -9.28 -10.64
N VAL A 267 -19.26 -8.46 -11.40
CA VAL A 267 -19.23 -8.50 -12.87
C VAL A 267 -18.44 -7.30 -13.39
N GLY A 268 -17.46 -7.56 -14.24
CA GLY A 268 -16.64 -6.54 -14.87
C GLY A 268 -16.60 -6.70 -16.38
N LYS A 269 -16.82 -5.60 -17.12
CA LYS A 269 -16.56 -5.55 -18.56
C LYS A 269 -15.07 -5.24 -18.77
N GLY A 270 -14.34 -6.18 -19.37
CA GLY A 270 -12.92 -6.05 -19.65
C GLY A 270 -12.66 -5.70 -21.11
N ILE A 271 -12.81 -4.45 -21.50
CA ILE A 271 -12.36 -3.98 -22.81
C ILE A 271 -10.83 -3.92 -22.78
N THR A 272 -10.19 -4.64 -23.70
CA THR A 272 -8.71 -4.73 -23.77
C THR A 272 -8.12 -3.69 -24.72
N PHE A 273 -8.94 -2.93 -25.40
CA PHE A 273 -8.57 -1.78 -26.22
C PHE A 273 -9.38 -0.58 -25.77
N ASP A 274 -8.69 0.53 -25.50
CA ASP A 274 -9.28 1.82 -25.16
C ASP A 274 -8.47 2.92 -25.85
#